data_f3078aed61cf7cc0e2ed4ceaac01dd79
#
_entry.id   f3078aed61cf7cc0e2ed4ceaac01dd79
#
_cell.length_a   1.000
_cell.length_b   1.000
_cell.length_c   1.000
_cell.angle_alpha   90.00
_cell.angle_beta   90.00
_cell.angle_gamma   90.00
#
_symmetry.space_group_name_H-M   'P 1'
#
loop_
_entity.id
_entity.type
_entity.pdbx_description
1 polymer ?
#
loop_
_entity_poly.entity_id
_entity_poly.type
_entity_poly.pdbx_seq_one_letter_code
_entity_poly.pdbx_strand_id
1 'polypeptide(L)'
;MSNSRSSPPHLQVSQTSLQDALRRALRDEGGRAAVRVAPGARPEAQRLVFALLREASDVKGGSLLEITPDDWLLTELPSFEAGKLQALLGKILGEGSVKLLPLPASKNVLAGLLHASRLPQFLEVPAAELVSPLGLDARLDKINLAQIYRRQNIVGIADGRLPRLVFQRLARERSGLQQLLGALAEDRALLRHAEAQIQKRVLEALGEEGTRRSLMGGGPIAPLFLDLPPELLPAMSPEANDTSFPAATPALYATLSLHDAISISNLASRRESLHQEAWGIAISGLSASALSLVDMDALPADWLILDWSPALEDTQALKALRRVDRARLILDGCNGEAALTWGLGQGIHLYGGPWIEDVIAASRMEHCSEAELCLRSECRARGLATSPSGRLGCHKPLLLEAVLPERGS
;
A
#
# COMPACT_ATOMS: atom_id res chain seq x y z
N MET A 1 -29.30 -16.02 8.66
CA MET A 1 -29.64 -14.62 8.32
C MET A 1 -28.41 -13.99 7.66
N SER A 2 -28.41 -13.96 6.33
CA SER A 2 -27.28 -13.50 5.54
C SER A 2 -27.23 -11.99 5.55
N ASN A 3 -26.25 -11.41 6.25
CA ASN A 3 -25.94 -9.98 6.16
C ASN A 3 -25.25 -9.72 4.82
N SER A 4 -26.01 -9.35 3.82
CA SER A 4 -25.48 -8.76 2.58
C SER A 4 -24.84 -7.42 2.95
N ARG A 5 -23.50 -7.37 2.97
CA ARG A 5 -22.72 -6.14 3.02
C ARG A 5 -22.96 -5.39 1.72
N SER A 6 -23.93 -4.47 1.71
CA SER A 6 -24.11 -3.54 0.62
C SER A 6 -22.88 -2.62 0.55
N SER A 7 -22.11 -2.74 -0.50
CA SER A 7 -21.08 -1.77 -0.87
C SER A 7 -21.70 -0.37 -0.97
N PRO A 8 -20.96 0.71 -0.64
CA PRO A 8 -21.47 2.06 -0.82
C PRO A 8 -21.87 2.26 -2.29
N PRO A 9 -22.92 3.05 -2.56
CA PRO A 9 -23.35 3.32 -3.92
C PRO A 9 -22.23 4.05 -4.66
N HIS A 10 -21.65 3.41 -5.68
CA HIS A 10 -20.76 4.08 -6.60
C HIS A 10 -21.55 5.03 -7.47
N LEU A 11 -21.17 6.30 -7.47
CA LEU A 11 -21.66 7.26 -8.46
C LEU A 11 -21.09 6.85 -9.82
N GLN A 12 -21.91 6.32 -10.72
CA GLN A 12 -21.54 6.14 -12.12
C GLN A 12 -21.48 7.52 -12.80
N VAL A 13 -20.44 8.28 -12.49
CA VAL A 13 -20.15 9.53 -13.19
C VAL A 13 -19.30 9.18 -14.39
N SER A 14 -19.82 9.41 -15.61
CA SER A 14 -19.02 9.20 -16.81
C SER A 14 -17.78 10.12 -16.76
N GLN A 15 -16.64 9.69 -17.28
CA GLN A 15 -15.42 10.51 -17.37
C GLN A 15 -15.67 11.86 -18.03
N THR A 16 -16.57 11.93 -19.00
CA THR A 16 -17.00 13.14 -19.66
C THR A 16 -17.64 14.12 -18.68
N SER A 17 -18.47 13.63 -17.76
CA SER A 17 -19.10 14.44 -16.72
C SER A 17 -18.09 15.02 -15.72
N LEU A 18 -17.09 14.26 -15.29
CA LEU A 18 -16.00 14.73 -14.43
C LEU A 18 -15.20 15.85 -15.11
N GLN A 19 -14.77 15.63 -16.35
CA GLN A 19 -13.99 16.62 -17.10
C GLN A 19 -14.78 17.92 -17.32
N ASP A 20 -16.06 17.83 -17.63
CA ASP A 20 -16.91 19.01 -17.86
C ASP A 20 -17.17 19.80 -16.57
N ALA A 21 -17.35 19.12 -15.44
CA ALA A 21 -17.48 19.78 -14.14
C ALA A 21 -16.16 20.46 -13.71
N LEU A 22 -15.01 19.81 -13.90
CA LEU A 22 -13.71 20.44 -13.64
C LEU A 22 -13.44 21.63 -14.56
N ARG A 23 -13.83 21.56 -15.84
CA ARG A 23 -13.74 22.70 -16.77
C ARG A 23 -14.64 23.86 -16.35
N ARG A 24 -15.86 23.59 -15.85
CA ARG A 24 -16.74 24.64 -15.32
C ARG A 24 -16.13 25.31 -14.10
N ALA A 25 -15.63 24.52 -13.14
CA ALA A 25 -14.97 25.05 -11.94
C ALA A 25 -13.73 25.90 -12.28
N LEU A 26 -12.97 25.54 -13.33
CA LEU A 26 -11.81 26.32 -13.79
C LEU A 26 -12.18 27.67 -14.43
N ARG A 27 -13.41 27.82 -14.95
CA ARG A 27 -13.93 29.08 -15.52
C ARG A 27 -14.46 30.02 -14.47
N ASP A 28 -14.66 29.58 -13.24
CA ASP A 28 -15.20 30.42 -12.16
C ASP A 28 -14.19 31.52 -11.78
N GLU A 29 -14.66 32.76 -11.76
CA GLU A 29 -13.82 33.96 -11.58
C GLU A 29 -13.80 34.50 -10.14
N GLY A 30 -14.51 33.89 -9.19
CA GLY A 30 -14.35 34.27 -7.80
C GLY A 30 -15.54 33.99 -6.89
N GLY A 31 -15.28 33.98 -5.60
CA GLY A 31 -16.30 33.82 -4.56
C GLY A 31 -16.74 32.38 -4.28
N ARG A 32 -16.25 31.40 -5.04
CA ARG A 32 -16.54 29.98 -4.87
C ARG A 32 -15.29 29.21 -4.48
N ALA A 33 -15.50 28.01 -3.97
CA ALA A 33 -14.44 27.08 -3.61
C ALA A 33 -14.86 25.65 -3.94
N ALA A 34 -13.87 24.78 -4.04
CA ALA A 34 -14.08 23.34 -4.05
C ALA A 34 -13.57 22.73 -2.75
N VAL A 35 -14.18 21.62 -2.33
CA VAL A 35 -13.75 20.81 -1.19
C VAL A 35 -13.40 19.45 -1.70
N ARG A 36 -12.13 19.05 -1.52
CA ARG A 36 -11.64 17.73 -1.87
C ARG A 36 -11.47 16.90 -0.61
N VAL A 37 -11.95 15.66 -0.63
CA VAL A 37 -12.01 14.79 0.55
C VAL A 37 -11.58 13.38 0.19
N ALA A 38 -10.61 12.85 0.94
CA ALA A 38 -10.22 11.45 0.86
C ALA A 38 -10.33 10.81 2.26
N PRO A 39 -11.47 10.15 2.58
CA PRO A 39 -11.75 9.62 3.91
C PRO A 39 -10.93 8.39 4.29
N GLY A 40 -10.14 7.85 3.36
CA GLY A 40 -9.37 6.63 3.59
C GLY A 40 -10.24 5.35 3.58
N ALA A 41 -9.64 4.23 3.98
CA ALA A 41 -10.23 2.90 3.84
C ALA A 41 -11.30 2.52 4.90
N ARG A 42 -11.83 3.47 5.69
CA ARG A 42 -12.84 3.18 6.72
C ARG A 42 -14.25 3.25 6.12
N PRO A 43 -14.98 2.13 5.94
CA PRO A 43 -16.27 2.12 5.25
C PRO A 43 -17.34 2.99 5.92
N GLU A 44 -17.30 3.10 7.25
CA GLU A 44 -18.25 3.92 8.01
C GLU A 44 -18.00 5.42 7.78
N ALA A 45 -16.72 5.83 7.79
CA ALA A 45 -16.34 7.20 7.50
C ALA A 45 -16.69 7.58 6.06
N GLN A 46 -16.47 6.67 5.11
CA GLN A 46 -16.81 6.88 3.69
C GLN A 46 -18.32 7.14 3.52
N ARG A 47 -19.18 6.33 4.14
CA ARG A 47 -20.64 6.50 4.07
C ARG A 47 -21.09 7.83 4.66
N LEU A 48 -20.55 8.19 5.83
CA LEU A 48 -20.89 9.45 6.50
C LEU A 48 -20.45 10.65 5.66
N VAL A 49 -19.21 10.63 5.18
CA VAL A 49 -18.65 11.71 4.35
C VAL A 49 -19.43 11.86 3.06
N PHE A 50 -19.74 10.74 2.39
CA PHE A 50 -20.54 10.76 1.17
C PHE A 50 -21.92 11.38 1.40
N ALA A 51 -22.60 11.02 2.49
CA ALA A 51 -23.89 11.59 2.85
C ALA A 51 -23.81 13.10 3.08
N LEU A 52 -22.79 13.57 3.82
CA LEU A 52 -22.57 14.99 4.09
C LEU A 52 -22.24 15.79 2.81
N LEU A 53 -21.41 15.24 1.94
CA LEU A 53 -21.07 15.88 0.66
C LEU A 53 -22.28 15.95 -0.26
N ARG A 54 -23.11 14.91 -0.29
CA ARG A 54 -24.33 14.86 -1.08
C ARG A 54 -25.36 15.86 -0.57
N GLU A 55 -25.58 15.90 0.74
CA GLU A 55 -26.46 16.90 1.36
C GLU A 55 -25.98 18.32 1.06
N ALA A 56 -24.68 18.59 1.18
CA ALA A 56 -24.12 19.89 0.85
C ALA A 56 -24.31 20.24 -0.64
N SER A 57 -24.16 19.27 -1.55
CA SER A 57 -24.42 19.44 -2.97
C SER A 57 -25.90 19.76 -3.25
N ASP A 58 -26.81 18.99 -2.65
CA ASP A 58 -28.24 19.10 -2.88
C ASP A 58 -28.82 20.43 -2.31
N VAL A 59 -28.32 20.89 -1.15
CA VAL A 59 -28.84 22.08 -0.43
C VAL A 59 -28.17 23.39 -0.87
N LYS A 60 -26.85 23.35 -1.12
CA LYS A 60 -26.05 24.56 -1.39
C LYS A 60 -25.67 24.71 -2.86
N GLY A 61 -26.00 23.73 -3.66
CA GLY A 61 -25.58 23.63 -5.04
C GLY A 61 -24.13 23.11 -5.17
N GLY A 62 -23.72 22.91 -6.39
CA GLY A 62 -22.40 22.37 -6.69
C GLY A 62 -22.47 20.98 -7.31
N SER A 63 -21.34 20.51 -7.78
CA SER A 63 -21.21 19.21 -8.42
C SER A 63 -20.35 18.30 -7.57
N LEU A 64 -20.92 17.20 -7.06
CA LEU A 64 -20.17 16.16 -6.36
C LEU A 64 -19.58 15.20 -7.39
N LEU A 65 -18.27 15.06 -7.38
CA LEU A 65 -17.49 14.29 -8.33
C LEU A 65 -16.67 13.24 -7.57
N GLU A 66 -16.61 12.04 -8.11
CA GLU A 66 -15.71 10.99 -7.67
C GLU A 66 -14.48 11.01 -8.58
N ILE A 67 -13.30 11.29 -7.99
CA ILE A 67 -12.03 11.32 -8.71
C ILE A 67 -11.43 9.91 -8.77
N THR A 68 -11.44 9.24 -7.63
CA THR A 68 -11.13 7.81 -7.47
C THR A 68 -12.10 7.21 -6.46
N PRO A 69 -12.20 5.89 -6.30
CA PRO A 69 -13.16 5.25 -5.38
C PRO A 69 -13.19 5.79 -3.96
N ASP A 70 -12.12 6.45 -3.51
CA ASP A 70 -12.01 7.01 -2.15
C ASP A 70 -11.64 8.50 -2.14
N ASP A 71 -11.86 9.22 -3.24
CA ASP A 71 -11.48 10.61 -3.39
C ASP A 71 -12.62 11.39 -4.08
N TRP A 72 -13.25 12.26 -3.33
CA TRP A 72 -14.38 13.06 -3.78
C TRP A 72 -14.05 14.54 -3.84
N LEU A 73 -14.60 15.21 -4.83
CA LEU A 73 -14.49 16.64 -5.04
C LEU A 73 -15.89 17.23 -5.15
N LEU A 74 -16.23 18.13 -4.26
CA LEU A 74 -17.42 18.95 -4.35
C LEU A 74 -17.02 20.34 -4.85
N THR A 75 -17.48 20.73 -6.04
CA THR A 75 -17.12 21.99 -6.71
C THR A 75 -18.23 23.03 -6.58
N GLU A 76 -17.92 24.28 -6.91
CA GLU A 76 -18.89 25.36 -7.08
C GLU A 76 -19.65 25.79 -5.80
N LEU A 77 -19.08 25.48 -4.62
CA LEU A 77 -19.66 25.95 -3.35
C LEU A 77 -19.31 27.42 -3.06
N PRO A 78 -20.20 28.17 -2.41
CA PRO A 78 -19.83 29.45 -1.82
C PRO A 78 -18.66 29.25 -0.82
N SER A 79 -17.64 30.11 -0.88
CA SER A 79 -16.40 29.93 -0.07
C SER A 79 -16.65 29.79 1.43
N PHE A 80 -17.66 30.51 1.97
CA PHE A 80 -18.02 30.41 3.38
C PHE A 80 -18.59 29.03 3.75
N GLU A 81 -19.46 28.48 2.92
CA GLU A 81 -20.06 27.16 3.13
C GLU A 81 -19.02 26.04 2.94
N ALA A 82 -18.15 26.20 1.95
CA ALA A 82 -17.01 25.28 1.73
C ALA A 82 -16.07 25.24 2.95
N GLY A 83 -15.79 26.41 3.57
CA GLY A 83 -14.98 26.48 4.78
C GLY A 83 -15.62 25.77 5.99
N LYS A 84 -16.94 25.94 6.17
CA LYS A 84 -17.69 25.22 7.22
C LYS A 84 -17.65 23.71 7.01
N LEU A 85 -17.87 23.27 5.77
CA LEU A 85 -17.86 21.87 5.40
C LEU A 85 -16.46 21.26 5.61
N GLN A 86 -15.41 21.97 5.19
CA GLN A 86 -14.03 21.56 5.43
C GLN A 86 -13.73 21.41 6.93
N ALA A 87 -14.15 22.38 7.76
CA ALA A 87 -13.92 22.32 9.20
C ALA A 87 -14.67 21.14 9.87
N LEU A 88 -15.91 20.87 9.42
CA LEU A 88 -16.70 19.73 9.91
C LEU A 88 -16.03 18.38 9.52
N LEU A 89 -15.71 18.23 8.25
CA LEU A 89 -15.08 17.00 7.74
C LEU A 89 -13.68 16.80 8.31
N GLY A 90 -12.93 17.87 8.54
CA GLY A 90 -11.62 17.83 9.17
C GLY A 90 -11.66 17.29 10.60
N LYS A 91 -12.72 17.64 11.38
CA LYS A 91 -12.93 17.07 12.73
C LYS A 91 -13.24 15.56 12.69
N ILE A 92 -13.92 15.09 11.66
CA ILE A 92 -14.32 13.67 11.50
C ILE A 92 -13.14 12.82 11.01
N LEU A 93 -12.41 13.34 10.02
CA LEU A 93 -11.39 12.57 9.28
C LEU A 93 -9.96 12.84 9.74
N GLY A 94 -9.76 13.92 10.47
CA GLY A 94 -8.43 14.40 10.84
C GLY A 94 -7.78 15.27 9.75
N GLU A 95 -6.70 15.95 10.15
CA GLU A 95 -5.95 16.84 9.29
C GLU A 95 -5.36 16.13 8.07
N GLY A 96 -5.29 16.83 6.94
CA GLY A 96 -4.73 16.32 5.68
C GLY A 96 -5.66 15.42 4.86
N SER A 97 -6.85 15.03 5.40
CA SER A 97 -7.83 14.25 4.64
C SER A 97 -8.83 15.12 3.88
N VAL A 98 -8.88 16.42 4.18
CA VAL A 98 -9.79 17.39 3.58
C VAL A 98 -9.02 18.63 3.15
N LYS A 99 -9.23 19.07 1.91
CA LYS A 99 -8.62 20.28 1.38
C LYS A 99 -9.69 21.24 0.88
N LEU A 100 -9.59 22.49 1.32
CA LEU A 100 -10.33 23.60 0.74
C LEU A 100 -9.53 24.15 -0.43
N LEU A 101 -10.16 24.30 -1.58
CA LEU A 101 -9.58 24.82 -2.81
C LEU A 101 -10.31 26.12 -3.19
N PRO A 102 -9.87 27.26 -2.66
CA PRO A 102 -10.45 28.56 -3.02
C PRO A 102 -10.21 28.87 -4.50
N LEU A 103 -11.24 29.35 -5.19
CA LEU A 103 -11.13 29.80 -6.58
C LEU A 103 -11.05 31.32 -6.62
N PRO A 104 -10.16 31.90 -7.44
CA PRO A 104 -9.34 31.27 -8.49
C PRO A 104 -7.97 30.77 -8.02
N ALA A 105 -7.57 30.96 -6.76
CA ALA A 105 -6.21 30.67 -6.28
C ALA A 105 -5.77 29.20 -6.52
N SER A 106 -6.71 28.25 -6.42
CA SER A 106 -6.42 26.81 -6.58
C SER A 106 -6.67 26.28 -8.00
N LYS A 107 -6.76 27.14 -9.00
CA LYS A 107 -6.98 26.70 -10.41
C LYS A 107 -5.92 25.70 -10.90
N ASN A 108 -4.66 25.85 -10.46
CA ASN A 108 -3.59 24.94 -10.84
C ASN A 108 -3.83 23.52 -10.31
N VAL A 109 -4.39 23.38 -9.10
CA VAL A 109 -4.73 22.07 -8.51
C VAL A 109 -5.85 21.40 -9.32
N LEU A 110 -6.90 22.14 -9.64
CA LEU A 110 -8.01 21.65 -10.47
C LEU A 110 -7.56 21.31 -11.90
N ALA A 111 -6.65 22.12 -12.47
CA ALA A 111 -6.06 21.84 -13.78
C ALA A 111 -5.22 20.55 -13.75
N GLY A 112 -4.47 20.32 -12.66
CA GLY A 112 -3.76 19.07 -12.42
C GLY A 112 -4.69 17.87 -12.35
N LEU A 113 -5.82 17.98 -11.64
CA LEU A 113 -6.85 16.93 -11.58
C LEU A 113 -7.48 16.67 -12.96
N LEU A 114 -7.76 17.73 -13.73
CA LEU A 114 -8.25 17.61 -15.09
C LEU A 114 -7.23 16.94 -16.00
N HIS A 115 -5.96 17.25 -15.84
CA HIS A 115 -4.88 16.58 -16.59
C HIS A 115 -4.76 15.12 -16.20
N ALA A 116 -4.77 14.81 -14.91
CA ALA A 116 -4.74 13.44 -14.40
C ALA A 116 -5.95 12.62 -14.87
N SER A 117 -7.14 13.22 -14.94
CA SER A 117 -8.35 12.56 -15.48
C SER A 117 -8.30 12.31 -16.99
N ARG A 118 -7.41 13.00 -17.72
CA ARG A 118 -7.17 12.81 -19.16
C ARG A 118 -6.06 11.81 -19.46
N LEU A 119 -5.15 11.61 -18.49
CA LEU A 119 -4.22 10.50 -18.59
C LEU A 119 -5.09 9.25 -18.63
N PRO A 120 -4.93 8.35 -19.63
CA PRO A 120 -5.61 7.07 -19.58
C PRO A 120 -5.32 6.53 -18.20
N GLN A 121 -6.38 6.25 -17.43
CA GLN A 121 -6.25 5.44 -16.24
C GLN A 121 -5.59 4.17 -16.77
N PHE A 122 -4.33 3.97 -16.41
CA PHE A 122 -3.42 3.02 -17.02
C PHE A 122 -3.90 1.60 -16.78
N LEU A 123 -5.05 1.28 -17.29
CA LEU A 123 -5.63 -0.01 -17.55
C LEU A 123 -6.96 0.22 -18.30
N GLU A 124 -6.96 0.95 -19.40
CA GLU A 124 -7.83 0.51 -20.48
C GLU A 124 -7.24 -0.84 -20.93
N VAL A 125 -7.59 -1.87 -20.19
CA VAL A 125 -7.69 -3.18 -20.78
C VAL A 125 -8.71 -2.99 -21.91
N PRO A 126 -8.31 -3.10 -23.19
CA PRO A 126 -9.26 -3.00 -24.29
C PRO A 126 -10.42 -3.93 -23.95
N ALA A 127 -11.65 -3.38 -24.02
CA ALA A 127 -12.86 -4.08 -23.67
C ALA A 127 -12.77 -5.49 -24.24
N ALA A 128 -12.67 -6.47 -23.34
CA ALA A 128 -12.84 -7.90 -23.57
C ALA A 128 -12.51 -8.42 -25.00
N GLU A 129 -11.31 -8.21 -25.49
CA GLU A 129 -10.73 -9.26 -26.31
C GLU A 129 -10.67 -10.49 -25.41
N LEU A 130 -11.40 -11.53 -25.78
CA LEU A 130 -11.33 -12.83 -25.12
C LEU A 130 -9.86 -13.20 -25.01
N VAL A 131 -9.31 -13.03 -23.81
CA VAL A 131 -7.89 -13.28 -23.56
C VAL A 131 -7.72 -14.78 -23.71
N SER A 132 -7.15 -15.19 -24.85
CA SER A 132 -6.80 -16.59 -25.02
C SER A 132 -5.79 -16.98 -23.96
N PRO A 133 -5.99 -18.06 -23.21
CA PRO A 133 -4.98 -18.58 -22.28
C PRO A 133 -3.62 -18.80 -22.95
N LEU A 134 -3.61 -19.14 -24.25
CA LEU A 134 -2.40 -19.34 -25.06
C LEU A 134 -1.57 -18.05 -25.27
N GLY A 135 -2.16 -16.87 -25.10
CA GLY A 135 -1.46 -15.59 -25.21
C GLY A 135 -1.08 -14.97 -23.82
N LEU A 136 -1.38 -15.67 -22.72
CA LEU A 136 -1.20 -15.15 -21.38
C LEU A 136 0.27 -14.80 -21.09
N ASP A 137 1.19 -15.71 -21.34
CA ASP A 137 2.61 -15.51 -21.06
C ASP A 137 3.18 -14.31 -21.84
N ALA A 138 2.87 -14.20 -23.12
CA ALA A 138 3.30 -13.07 -23.95
C ALA A 138 2.74 -11.72 -23.47
N ARG A 139 1.60 -11.71 -22.79
CA ARG A 139 1.05 -10.52 -22.13
C ARG A 139 1.74 -10.25 -20.82
N LEU A 140 1.97 -11.28 -20.01
CA LEU A 140 2.68 -11.17 -18.74
C LEU A 140 4.10 -10.64 -18.94
N ASP A 141 4.79 -11.03 -20.02
CA ASP A 141 6.12 -10.53 -20.38
C ASP A 141 6.17 -9.04 -20.69
N LYS A 142 5.08 -8.47 -21.16
CA LYS A 142 4.98 -7.04 -21.51
C LYS A 142 4.53 -6.15 -20.36
N ILE A 143 4.12 -6.75 -19.23
CA ILE A 143 3.63 -5.99 -18.08
C ILE A 143 4.76 -5.16 -17.46
N ASN A 144 4.48 -3.90 -17.20
CA ASN A 144 5.35 -3.07 -16.38
C ASN A 144 5.16 -3.45 -14.90
N LEU A 145 6.13 -4.15 -14.33
CA LEU A 145 6.11 -4.61 -12.93
C LEU A 145 5.84 -3.48 -11.95
N ALA A 146 6.36 -2.28 -12.21
CA ALA A 146 6.14 -1.12 -11.36
C ALA A 146 4.69 -0.64 -11.29
N GLN A 147 3.80 -1.13 -12.15
CA GLN A 147 2.35 -0.84 -12.07
C GLN A 147 1.62 -1.80 -11.12
N ILE A 148 2.17 -3.00 -10.90
CA ILE A 148 1.54 -4.06 -10.11
C ILE A 148 2.08 -4.09 -8.68
N TYR A 149 3.30 -3.61 -8.48
CA TYR A 149 3.95 -3.64 -7.18
C TYR A 149 3.90 -2.28 -6.49
N ARG A 150 3.88 -2.34 -5.16
CA ARG A 150 4.01 -1.18 -4.28
C ARG A 150 5.10 -1.45 -3.26
N ARG A 151 5.84 -0.42 -2.91
CA ARG A 151 6.76 -0.47 -1.77
C ARG A 151 5.96 -0.26 -0.50
N GLN A 152 6.11 -1.15 0.45
CA GLN A 152 5.60 -0.98 1.81
C GLN A 152 6.80 -0.89 2.75
N ASN A 153 6.66 -0.06 3.78
CA ASN A 153 7.73 0.14 4.74
C ASN A 153 7.42 -0.63 6.03
N ILE A 154 8.45 -1.28 6.58
CA ILE A 154 8.41 -1.87 7.90
C ILE A 154 9.33 -1.02 8.76
N VAL A 155 8.74 -0.37 9.76
CA VAL A 155 9.43 0.57 10.62
C VAL A 155 9.67 -0.01 12.01
N GLY A 156 10.82 0.30 12.57
CA GLY A 156 11.12 0.05 13.97
C GLY A 156 10.59 1.20 14.83
N ILE A 157 9.78 0.88 15.82
CA ILE A 157 9.25 1.83 16.80
C ILE A 157 9.66 1.36 18.18
N ALA A 158 10.27 2.25 18.95
CA ALA A 158 10.64 2.02 20.33
C ALA A 158 10.31 3.27 21.16
N ASP A 159 10.01 3.08 22.44
CA ASP A 159 9.66 4.17 23.34
C ASP A 159 10.71 5.27 23.32
N GLY A 160 10.26 6.51 23.14
CA GLY A 160 11.10 7.70 23.15
C GLY A 160 12.04 7.86 21.94
N ARG A 161 11.95 7.02 20.93
CA ARG A 161 12.74 7.13 19.70
C ARG A 161 11.87 7.40 18.48
N LEU A 162 12.42 8.15 17.54
CA LEU A 162 11.77 8.33 16.24
C LEU A 162 11.69 6.98 15.50
N PRO A 163 10.56 6.68 14.85
CA PRO A 163 10.45 5.52 14.01
C PRO A 163 11.51 5.54 12.90
N ARG A 164 12.10 4.39 12.62
CA ARG A 164 13.12 4.26 11.56
C ARG A 164 12.75 3.16 10.57
N LEU A 165 13.10 3.33 9.32
CA LEU A 165 13.00 2.27 8.33
C LEU A 165 13.93 1.13 8.72
N VAL A 166 13.39 -0.08 8.79
CA VAL A 166 14.17 -1.31 9.04
C VAL A 166 14.16 -2.19 7.82
N PHE A 167 12.98 -2.39 7.21
CA PHE A 167 12.79 -3.20 6.02
C PHE A 167 11.86 -2.53 5.04
N GLN A 168 11.93 -2.96 3.80
CA GLN A 168 10.92 -2.69 2.78
C GLN A 168 10.29 -4.01 2.33
N ARG A 169 9.05 -3.97 1.90
CA ARG A 169 8.36 -5.08 1.27
C ARG A 169 7.90 -4.64 -0.11
N LEU A 170 8.18 -5.46 -1.08
CA LEU A 170 7.61 -5.31 -2.41
C LEU A 170 6.30 -6.10 -2.46
N ALA A 171 5.21 -5.39 -2.18
CA ALA A 171 3.89 -5.98 -2.12
C ALA A 171 3.19 -5.89 -3.47
N ARG A 172 2.60 -7.01 -3.89
CA ARG A 172 1.81 -7.06 -5.11
C ARG A 172 0.40 -6.49 -4.85
N GLU A 173 -0.05 -5.63 -5.72
CA GLU A 173 -1.41 -5.11 -5.71
C GLU A 173 -2.36 -6.09 -6.43
N ARG A 174 -3.18 -6.79 -5.65
CA ARG A 174 -4.10 -7.81 -6.20
C ARG A 174 -5.05 -7.24 -7.25
N SER A 175 -5.58 -6.04 -7.02
CA SER A 175 -6.47 -5.36 -7.95
C SER A 175 -5.81 -5.11 -9.31
N GLY A 176 -4.53 -4.72 -9.32
CA GLY A 176 -3.79 -4.49 -10.55
C GLY A 176 -3.64 -5.76 -11.40
N LEU A 177 -3.31 -6.88 -10.76
CA LEU A 177 -3.20 -8.16 -11.47
C LEU A 177 -4.55 -8.68 -11.95
N GLN A 178 -5.59 -8.59 -11.13
CA GLN A 178 -6.95 -9.00 -11.50
C GLN A 178 -7.50 -8.18 -12.68
N GLN A 179 -7.28 -6.87 -12.67
CA GLN A 179 -7.66 -6.01 -13.79
C GLN A 179 -6.93 -6.38 -15.08
N LEU A 180 -5.66 -6.74 -14.98
CA LEU A 180 -4.83 -7.18 -16.11
C LEU A 180 -5.31 -8.50 -16.72
N LEU A 181 -5.69 -9.45 -15.88
CA LEU A 181 -6.14 -10.77 -16.29
C LEU A 181 -7.62 -10.75 -16.72
N GLY A 182 -8.42 -9.78 -16.26
CA GLY A 182 -9.86 -9.72 -16.52
C GLY A 182 -10.55 -11.02 -16.08
N ALA A 183 -11.36 -11.59 -16.97
CA ALA A 183 -12.09 -12.84 -16.69
C ALA A 183 -11.17 -14.05 -16.37
N LEU A 184 -9.92 -14.05 -16.85
CA LEU A 184 -8.96 -15.12 -16.51
C LEU A 184 -8.59 -15.15 -15.03
N ALA A 185 -8.77 -14.05 -14.30
CA ALA A 185 -8.52 -13.98 -12.86
C ALA A 185 -9.51 -14.82 -12.03
N GLU A 186 -10.64 -15.22 -12.60
CA GLU A 186 -11.62 -16.09 -11.96
C GLU A 186 -11.13 -17.55 -11.90
N ASP A 187 -10.26 -17.93 -12.85
CA ASP A 187 -9.60 -19.23 -12.84
C ASP A 187 -8.39 -19.22 -11.91
N ARG A 188 -8.49 -19.99 -10.83
CA ARG A 188 -7.43 -20.06 -9.81
C ARG A 188 -6.10 -20.61 -10.32
N ALA A 189 -6.13 -21.49 -11.33
CA ALA A 189 -4.92 -22.07 -11.88
C ALA A 189 -4.19 -21.06 -12.76
N LEU A 190 -4.91 -20.33 -13.61
CA LEU A 190 -4.37 -19.25 -14.43
C LEU A 190 -3.85 -18.10 -13.57
N LEU A 191 -4.58 -17.75 -12.50
CA LEU A 191 -4.12 -16.71 -11.57
C LEU A 191 -2.81 -17.10 -10.90
N ARG A 192 -2.68 -18.32 -10.38
CA ARG A 192 -1.42 -18.81 -9.79
C ARG A 192 -0.28 -18.84 -10.79
N HIS A 193 -0.56 -19.29 -12.02
CA HIS A 193 0.43 -19.28 -13.09
C HIS A 193 0.94 -17.86 -13.38
N ALA A 194 0.03 -16.90 -13.53
CA ALA A 194 0.37 -15.51 -13.75
C ALA A 194 1.16 -14.91 -12.57
N GLU A 195 0.77 -15.24 -11.35
CA GLU A 195 1.50 -14.86 -10.14
C GLU A 195 2.93 -15.37 -10.14
N ALA A 196 3.14 -16.64 -10.45
CA ALA A 196 4.46 -17.25 -10.50
C ALA A 196 5.34 -16.63 -11.60
N GLN A 197 4.81 -16.39 -12.80
CA GLN A 197 5.53 -15.74 -13.90
C GLN A 197 5.94 -14.30 -13.54
N ILE A 198 5.05 -13.53 -12.94
CA ILE A 198 5.34 -12.17 -12.51
C ILE A 198 6.41 -12.17 -11.41
N GLN A 199 6.34 -13.08 -10.45
CA GLN A 199 7.34 -13.19 -9.39
C GLN A 199 8.72 -13.58 -9.93
N LYS A 200 8.78 -14.48 -10.91
CA LYS A 200 10.02 -14.82 -11.62
C LYS A 200 10.64 -13.58 -12.26
N ARG A 201 9.85 -12.79 -12.98
CA ARG A 201 10.32 -11.54 -13.60
C ARG A 201 10.78 -10.50 -12.58
N VAL A 202 10.15 -10.43 -11.40
CA VAL A 202 10.61 -9.55 -10.31
C VAL A 202 11.97 -9.99 -9.82
N LEU A 203 12.20 -11.30 -9.64
CA LEU A 203 13.52 -11.82 -9.25
C LEU A 203 14.59 -11.46 -10.27
N GLU A 204 14.31 -11.65 -11.56
CA GLU A 204 15.18 -11.25 -12.66
C GLU A 204 15.48 -9.74 -12.62
N ALA A 205 14.45 -8.91 -12.45
CA ALA A 205 14.57 -7.46 -12.36
C ALA A 205 15.38 -7.00 -11.13
N LEU A 206 15.28 -7.70 -10.00
CA LEU A 206 16.07 -7.41 -8.80
C LEU A 206 17.54 -7.84 -8.94
N GLY A 207 17.85 -8.80 -9.82
CA GLY A 207 19.21 -9.24 -10.12
C GLY A 207 20.02 -8.19 -10.89
N GLU A 208 19.38 -7.33 -11.67
CA GLU A 208 20.04 -6.29 -12.45
C GLU A 208 19.93 -4.92 -11.77
N GLU A 209 21.04 -4.22 -11.59
CA GLU A 209 21.04 -2.95 -10.83
C GLU A 209 20.14 -1.88 -11.46
N GLY A 210 20.11 -1.75 -12.78
CA GLY A 210 19.31 -0.76 -13.49
C GLY A 210 17.80 -1.01 -13.34
N THR A 211 17.36 -2.23 -13.53
CA THR A 211 15.96 -2.66 -13.37
C THR A 211 15.54 -2.66 -11.91
N ARG A 212 16.43 -3.04 -11.00
CA ARG A 212 16.20 -2.93 -9.56
C ARG A 212 15.95 -1.49 -9.13
N ARG A 213 16.78 -0.53 -9.57
CA ARG A 213 16.57 0.89 -9.30
C ARG A 213 15.24 1.38 -9.86
N SER A 214 14.90 0.97 -11.09
CA SER A 214 13.62 1.32 -11.69
C SER A 214 12.44 0.78 -10.89
N LEU A 215 12.53 -0.46 -10.43
CA LEU A 215 11.47 -1.11 -9.64
C LEU A 215 11.39 -0.55 -8.21
N MET A 216 12.51 -0.17 -7.61
CA MET A 216 12.57 0.34 -6.24
C MET A 216 12.50 1.86 -6.15
N GLY A 217 12.52 2.56 -7.27
CA GLY A 217 12.35 4.02 -7.35
C GLY A 217 13.58 4.84 -6.94
N GLY A 218 14.75 4.23 -6.81
CA GLY A 218 16.02 4.94 -6.62
C GLY A 218 16.37 5.37 -5.19
N GLY A 219 15.55 5.02 -4.20
CA GLY A 219 15.80 5.33 -2.79
C GLY A 219 16.80 4.41 -2.10
N PRO A 220 17.16 4.69 -0.84
CA PRO A 220 18.00 3.81 -0.04
C PRO A 220 17.34 2.43 0.07
N ILE A 221 18.11 1.39 -0.21
CA ILE A 221 17.62 0.03 -0.21
C ILE A 221 17.81 -0.52 1.21
N ALA A 222 16.71 -0.57 1.97
CA ALA A 222 16.65 -1.43 3.15
C ALA A 222 16.56 -2.90 2.71
N PRO A 223 16.89 -3.86 3.58
CA PRO A 223 16.63 -5.26 3.30
C PRO A 223 15.16 -5.47 2.87
N LEU A 224 14.95 -6.28 1.84
CA LEU A 224 13.69 -6.36 1.11
C LEU A 224 12.98 -7.68 1.38
N PHE A 225 11.70 -7.61 1.75
CA PHE A 225 10.80 -8.76 1.76
C PHE A 225 10.12 -8.90 0.39
N LEU A 226 10.11 -10.13 -0.12
CA LEU A 226 9.49 -10.49 -1.38
C LEU A 226 8.65 -11.75 -1.20
N ASP A 227 7.35 -11.68 -1.49
CA ASP A 227 6.47 -12.84 -1.47
C ASP A 227 6.87 -13.80 -2.60
N LEU A 228 7.29 -15.01 -2.25
CA LEU A 228 7.74 -16.04 -3.20
C LEU A 228 7.03 -17.35 -2.95
N PRO A 229 6.60 -18.05 -4.00
CA PRO A 229 6.20 -19.44 -3.87
C PRO A 229 7.42 -20.33 -3.68
N PRO A 230 7.25 -21.52 -3.07
CA PRO A 230 8.36 -22.44 -2.76
C PRO A 230 9.24 -22.80 -3.96
N GLU A 231 8.63 -22.86 -5.15
CA GLU A 231 9.29 -23.27 -6.40
C GLU A 231 10.29 -22.22 -6.92
N LEU A 232 10.12 -20.97 -6.51
CA LEU A 232 10.99 -19.86 -6.90
C LEU A 232 12.09 -19.54 -5.87
N LEU A 233 12.15 -20.28 -4.78
CA LEU A 233 13.29 -20.17 -3.87
C LEU A 233 14.57 -20.59 -4.60
N PRO A 234 15.69 -19.86 -4.42
CA PRO A 234 16.98 -20.24 -4.98
C PRO A 234 17.27 -21.72 -4.76
N ALA A 235 17.74 -22.41 -5.80
CA ALA A 235 18.11 -23.82 -5.69
C ALA A 235 19.30 -23.95 -4.73
N MET A 236 19.33 -25.04 -3.94
CA MET A 236 20.50 -25.34 -3.11
C MET A 236 21.71 -25.57 -4.02
N SER A 237 22.76 -24.75 -3.87
CA SER A 237 24.05 -25.04 -4.51
C SER A 237 24.70 -26.22 -3.80
N PRO A 238 24.99 -27.33 -4.50
CA PRO A 238 25.66 -28.46 -3.88
C PRO A 238 27.10 -28.19 -3.45
N GLU A 239 27.67 -27.05 -3.89
CA GLU A 239 29.08 -26.69 -3.65
C GLU A 239 29.27 -25.76 -2.41
N ALA A 240 28.18 -25.36 -1.73
CA ALA A 240 28.23 -24.37 -0.64
C ALA A 240 28.79 -24.90 0.70
N ASN A 241 29.33 -26.13 0.75
CA ASN A 241 29.73 -26.80 2.00
C ASN A 241 31.07 -26.34 2.59
N ASP A 242 31.80 -25.39 1.99
CA ASP A 242 33.19 -25.16 2.40
C ASP A 242 33.63 -23.69 2.53
N THR A 243 32.75 -22.77 2.89
CA THR A 243 33.18 -21.40 3.18
C THR A 243 32.73 -20.93 4.56
N SER A 244 33.65 -20.97 5.51
CA SER A 244 33.59 -20.38 6.84
C SER A 244 33.64 -18.83 6.81
N PHE A 245 32.83 -18.20 5.96
CA PHE A 245 32.58 -16.75 6.04
C PHE A 245 31.43 -16.49 7.01
N PRO A 246 31.54 -15.47 7.89
CA PRO A 246 30.40 -15.08 8.69
C PRO A 246 29.24 -14.72 7.75
N ALA A 247 28.10 -15.37 7.98
CA ALA A 247 26.91 -15.15 7.16
C ALA A 247 26.62 -13.63 7.05
N ALA A 248 26.67 -13.12 5.85
CA ALA A 248 26.31 -11.71 5.61
C ALA A 248 24.85 -11.51 6.03
N THR A 249 24.54 -10.35 6.61
CA THR A 249 23.15 -10.01 6.92
C THR A 249 22.34 -10.08 5.63
N PRO A 250 21.24 -10.86 5.59
CA PRO A 250 20.45 -10.99 4.39
C PRO A 250 19.96 -9.64 3.84
N ALA A 251 20.16 -9.44 2.54
CA ALA A 251 19.64 -8.27 1.83
C ALA A 251 18.23 -8.50 1.27
N LEU A 252 17.87 -9.77 1.06
CA LEU A 252 16.58 -10.22 0.57
C LEU A 252 16.00 -11.27 1.52
N TYR A 253 14.71 -11.19 1.75
CA TYR A 253 13.95 -12.18 2.52
C TYR A 253 12.84 -12.73 1.68
N ALA A 254 12.87 -14.05 1.44
CA ALA A 254 11.75 -14.76 0.83
C ALA A 254 10.62 -14.84 1.85
N THR A 255 9.48 -14.28 1.53
CA THR A 255 8.29 -14.35 2.37
C THR A 255 7.42 -15.50 1.89
N LEU A 256 7.27 -16.51 2.73
CA LEU A 256 6.44 -17.68 2.51
C LEU A 256 5.14 -17.54 3.30
N SER A 257 4.02 -18.03 2.76
CA SER A 257 2.83 -18.25 3.59
C SER A 257 3.10 -19.36 4.60
N LEU A 258 2.36 -19.37 5.73
CA LEU A 258 2.45 -20.48 6.70
C LEU A 258 2.18 -21.82 6.02
N HIS A 259 1.22 -21.89 5.09
CA HIS A 259 0.90 -23.10 4.35
C HIS A 259 2.09 -23.60 3.51
N ASP A 260 2.73 -22.68 2.78
CA ASP A 260 3.90 -23.01 1.95
C ASP A 260 5.08 -23.44 2.82
N ALA A 261 5.32 -22.75 3.93
CA ALA A 261 6.40 -23.09 4.86
C ALA A 261 6.24 -24.51 5.45
N ILE A 262 5.02 -24.92 5.79
CA ILE A 262 4.74 -26.28 6.29
C ILE A 262 4.91 -27.32 5.18
N SER A 263 4.65 -26.98 3.93
CA SER A 263 4.75 -27.91 2.79
C SER A 263 6.20 -28.21 2.36
N ILE A 264 7.17 -27.36 2.74
CA ILE A 264 8.57 -27.53 2.37
C ILE A 264 9.24 -28.54 3.32
N SER A 265 9.62 -29.69 2.76
CA SER A 265 10.46 -30.66 3.49
C SER A 265 11.82 -30.03 3.80
N ASN A 266 12.30 -30.17 5.04
CA ASN A 266 13.60 -29.66 5.49
C ASN A 266 13.79 -28.13 5.35
N LEU A 267 12.78 -27.35 5.68
CA LEU A 267 12.85 -25.88 5.63
C LEU A 267 14.05 -25.32 6.43
N ALA A 268 14.44 -25.96 7.52
CA ALA A 268 15.61 -25.57 8.31
C ALA A 268 16.93 -25.64 7.50
N SER A 269 17.20 -26.76 6.84
CA SER A 269 18.38 -26.89 5.98
C SER A 269 18.31 -25.94 4.78
N ARG A 270 17.11 -25.70 4.27
CA ARG A 270 16.89 -24.74 3.18
C ARG A 270 17.23 -23.31 3.62
N ARG A 271 16.84 -22.93 4.82
CA ARG A 271 17.19 -21.63 5.40
C ARG A 271 18.70 -21.45 5.51
N GLU A 272 19.42 -22.44 5.99
CA GLU A 272 20.88 -22.40 6.11
C GLU A 272 21.56 -22.18 4.75
N SER A 273 21.10 -22.89 3.72
CA SER A 273 21.63 -22.73 2.35
C SER A 273 21.32 -21.32 1.80
N LEU A 274 20.13 -20.79 2.05
CA LEU A 274 19.74 -19.44 1.62
C LEU A 274 20.58 -18.36 2.31
N HIS A 275 20.93 -18.55 3.58
CA HIS A 275 21.80 -17.62 4.30
C HIS A 275 23.21 -17.53 3.68
N GLN A 276 23.73 -18.60 3.10
CA GLN A 276 25.02 -18.59 2.39
C GLN A 276 24.96 -17.69 1.13
N GLU A 277 23.78 -17.54 0.55
CA GLU A 277 23.51 -16.67 -0.62
C GLU A 277 23.01 -15.27 -0.22
N ALA A 278 23.14 -14.88 1.05
CA ALA A 278 22.62 -13.62 1.61
C ALA A 278 21.08 -13.46 1.47
N TRP A 279 20.35 -14.58 1.47
CA TRP A 279 18.89 -14.62 1.57
C TRP A 279 18.46 -15.04 2.97
N GLY A 280 17.33 -14.48 3.44
CA GLY A 280 16.63 -14.93 4.65
C GLY A 280 15.25 -15.46 4.32
N ILE A 281 14.59 -16.04 5.32
CA ILE A 281 13.21 -16.51 5.25
C ILE A 281 12.34 -15.75 6.24
N ALA A 282 11.19 -15.28 5.75
CA ALA A 282 10.10 -14.78 6.57
C ALA A 282 8.84 -15.63 6.37
N ILE A 283 8.07 -15.83 7.41
CA ILE A 283 6.77 -16.52 7.33
C ILE A 283 5.67 -15.51 7.60
N SER A 284 4.71 -15.39 6.69
CA SER A 284 3.59 -14.44 6.73
C SER A 284 2.24 -15.15 6.88
N GLY A 285 1.19 -14.35 7.09
CA GLY A 285 -0.17 -14.86 7.26
C GLY A 285 -0.41 -15.51 8.63
N LEU A 286 0.38 -15.10 9.62
CA LEU A 286 0.24 -15.58 10.98
C LEU A 286 -0.91 -14.84 11.67
N SER A 287 -2.04 -15.52 11.84
CA SER A 287 -3.21 -15.00 12.52
C SER A 287 -3.27 -15.45 13.99
N ALA A 288 -4.22 -14.91 14.76
CA ALA A 288 -4.50 -15.36 16.13
C ALA A 288 -4.78 -16.87 16.21
N SER A 289 -5.50 -17.43 15.23
CA SER A 289 -5.75 -18.87 15.16
C SER A 289 -4.48 -19.67 14.86
N ALA A 290 -3.64 -19.18 13.96
CA ALA A 290 -2.34 -19.83 13.66
C ALA A 290 -1.45 -19.90 14.90
N LEU A 291 -1.36 -18.81 15.68
CA LEU A 291 -0.62 -18.79 16.97
C LEU A 291 -1.06 -19.89 17.94
N SER A 292 -2.35 -20.22 17.94
CA SER A 292 -2.90 -21.23 18.87
C SER A 292 -2.64 -22.67 18.41
N LEU A 293 -2.40 -22.88 17.11
CA LEU A 293 -2.32 -24.20 16.51
C LEU A 293 -0.89 -24.63 16.14
N VAL A 294 0.01 -23.66 15.95
CA VAL A 294 1.37 -23.92 15.46
C VAL A 294 2.39 -23.42 16.50
N ASP A 295 3.42 -24.23 16.73
CA ASP A 295 4.57 -23.79 17.53
C ASP A 295 5.43 -22.84 16.69
N MET A 296 5.24 -21.56 16.89
CA MET A 296 5.90 -20.51 16.13
C MET A 296 7.40 -20.45 16.38
N ASP A 297 7.85 -20.86 17.58
CA ASP A 297 9.26 -20.81 17.93
C ASP A 297 10.05 -21.91 17.22
N ALA A 298 9.39 -23.01 16.90
CA ALA A 298 9.95 -24.12 16.13
C ALA A 298 10.02 -23.82 14.61
N LEU A 299 9.38 -22.75 14.12
CA LEU A 299 9.43 -22.39 12.71
C LEU A 299 10.84 -21.89 12.31
N PRO A 300 11.50 -22.53 11.32
CA PRO A 300 12.83 -22.15 10.88
C PRO A 300 12.78 -20.94 9.95
N ALA A 301 12.48 -19.79 10.51
CA ALA A 301 12.42 -18.51 9.81
C ALA A 301 13.21 -17.44 10.59
N ASP A 302 13.68 -16.43 9.88
CA ASP A 302 14.35 -15.28 10.50
C ASP A 302 13.31 -14.30 11.06
N TRP A 303 12.19 -14.16 10.34
CA TRP A 303 11.11 -13.26 10.70
C TRP A 303 9.75 -13.96 10.65
N LEU A 304 8.89 -13.56 11.58
CA LEU A 304 7.51 -14.01 11.68
C LEU A 304 6.60 -12.80 11.54
N ILE A 305 5.79 -12.77 10.48
CA ILE A 305 4.90 -11.64 10.17
C ILE A 305 3.51 -11.99 10.67
N LEU A 306 3.11 -11.30 11.73
CA LEU A 306 1.84 -11.47 12.43
C LEU A 306 0.81 -10.48 11.88
N ASP A 307 -0.30 -10.96 11.36
CA ASP A 307 -1.38 -10.13 10.85
C ASP A 307 -2.21 -9.55 12.00
N TRP A 308 -2.22 -8.23 12.10
CA TRP A 308 -3.01 -7.54 13.11
C TRP A 308 -4.51 -7.82 12.94
N SER A 309 -5.12 -8.22 14.02
CA SER A 309 -6.58 -8.26 14.19
C SER A 309 -6.93 -8.17 15.69
N PRO A 310 -8.12 -7.69 16.07
CA PRO A 310 -8.58 -7.69 17.45
C PRO A 310 -8.58 -9.07 18.11
N ALA A 311 -8.65 -10.15 17.32
CA ALA A 311 -8.58 -11.51 17.81
C ALA A 311 -7.22 -11.86 18.47
N LEU A 312 -6.16 -11.08 18.23
CA LEU A 312 -4.87 -11.23 18.91
C LEU A 312 -4.93 -10.87 20.40
N GLU A 313 -5.97 -10.17 20.84
CA GLU A 313 -6.22 -9.86 22.25
C GLU A 313 -6.81 -11.06 23.03
N ASP A 314 -7.19 -12.12 22.33
CA ASP A 314 -7.70 -13.34 22.97
C ASP A 314 -6.64 -13.99 23.87
N THR A 315 -7.10 -14.53 24.98
CA THR A 315 -6.24 -15.14 26.01
C THR A 315 -5.39 -16.30 25.47
N GLN A 316 -5.90 -17.08 24.52
CA GLN A 316 -5.14 -18.19 23.93
C GLN A 316 -4.03 -17.65 23.01
N ALA A 317 -4.35 -16.68 22.15
CA ALA A 317 -3.37 -16.03 21.29
C ALA A 317 -2.25 -15.38 22.12
N LEU A 318 -2.60 -14.67 23.20
CA LEU A 318 -1.62 -14.06 24.10
C LEU A 318 -0.72 -15.08 24.81
N LYS A 319 -1.29 -16.24 25.23
CA LYS A 319 -0.49 -17.32 25.81
C LYS A 319 0.48 -17.93 24.82
N ALA A 320 0.04 -18.16 23.59
CA ALA A 320 0.90 -18.66 22.53
C ALA A 320 1.99 -17.65 22.18
N LEU A 321 1.62 -16.38 22.04
CA LEU A 321 2.54 -15.30 21.75
C LEU A 321 3.65 -15.17 22.78
N ARG A 322 3.43 -15.44 24.06
CA ARG A 322 4.46 -15.40 25.13
C ARG A 322 5.64 -16.36 24.90
N ARG A 323 5.47 -17.39 24.11
CA ARG A 323 6.49 -18.39 23.80
C ARG A 323 7.37 -17.98 22.60
N VAL A 324 6.93 -17.00 21.82
CA VAL A 324 7.61 -16.55 20.60
C VAL A 324 8.65 -15.49 20.94
N ASP A 325 9.83 -15.59 20.35
CA ASP A 325 10.85 -14.54 20.44
C ASP A 325 10.33 -13.24 19.78
N ARG A 326 10.17 -12.19 20.60
CA ARG A 326 9.67 -10.89 20.17
C ARG A 326 10.57 -10.18 19.17
N ALA A 327 11.87 -10.45 19.23
CA ALA A 327 12.84 -9.84 18.32
C ALA A 327 12.66 -10.29 16.88
N ARG A 328 11.98 -11.42 16.65
CA ARG A 328 11.66 -11.97 15.33
C ARG A 328 10.28 -11.57 14.80
N LEU A 329 9.49 -10.82 15.59
CA LEU A 329 8.12 -10.50 15.23
C LEU A 329 8.01 -9.18 14.48
N ILE A 330 7.22 -9.19 13.41
CA ILE A 330 6.75 -8.02 12.69
C ILE A 330 5.22 -8.01 12.79
N LEU A 331 4.64 -6.94 13.30
CA LEU A 331 3.19 -6.75 13.29
C LEU A 331 2.80 -6.03 12.00
N ASP A 332 2.15 -6.75 11.10
CA ASP A 332 1.67 -6.21 9.81
C ASP A 332 0.16 -5.96 9.83
N GLY A 333 -0.34 -5.24 8.82
CA GLY A 333 -1.75 -4.91 8.73
C GLY A 333 -2.21 -3.88 9.76
N CYS A 334 -1.28 -3.14 10.40
CA CYS A 334 -1.64 -2.08 11.34
C CYS A 334 -2.52 -1.03 10.64
N ASN A 335 -3.77 -0.93 11.09
CA ASN A 335 -4.81 -0.07 10.52
C ASN A 335 -5.22 1.09 11.45
N GLY A 336 -4.53 1.28 12.57
CA GLY A 336 -4.79 2.33 13.55
C GLY A 336 -3.86 2.27 14.74
N GLU A 337 -4.00 3.23 15.65
CA GLU A 337 -3.21 3.36 16.86
C GLU A 337 -3.37 2.18 17.83
N ALA A 338 -4.55 1.53 17.83
CA ALA A 338 -4.80 0.35 18.64
C ALA A 338 -3.81 -0.78 18.37
N ALA A 339 -3.49 -1.03 17.09
CA ALA A 339 -2.50 -2.02 16.69
C ALA A 339 -1.11 -1.71 17.27
N LEU A 340 -0.70 -0.44 17.20
CA LEU A 340 0.59 0.01 17.74
C LEU A 340 0.64 -0.13 19.27
N THR A 341 -0.37 0.39 19.96
CA THR A 341 -0.46 0.33 21.43
C THR A 341 -0.43 -1.11 21.93
N TRP A 342 -1.19 -2.00 21.29
CA TRP A 342 -1.19 -3.41 21.62
C TRP A 342 0.19 -4.04 21.36
N GLY A 343 0.79 -3.79 20.19
CA GLY A 343 2.07 -4.36 19.81
C GLY A 343 3.20 -3.94 20.76
N LEU A 344 3.28 -2.65 21.11
CA LEU A 344 4.23 -2.13 22.11
C LEU A 344 4.01 -2.80 23.47
N GLY A 345 2.76 -2.95 23.91
CA GLY A 345 2.42 -3.66 25.14
C GLY A 345 2.82 -5.15 25.11
N GLN A 346 2.95 -5.76 23.93
CA GLN A 346 3.47 -7.13 23.77
C GLN A 346 4.99 -7.20 23.54
N GLY A 347 5.69 -6.07 23.51
CA GLY A 347 7.14 -6.00 23.25
C GLY A 347 7.51 -6.22 21.77
N ILE A 348 6.59 -5.98 20.85
CA ILE A 348 6.87 -5.99 19.41
C ILE A 348 7.38 -4.60 19.01
N HIS A 349 8.44 -4.56 18.21
CA HIS A 349 9.10 -3.30 17.81
C HIS A 349 9.09 -3.03 16.32
N LEU A 350 8.62 -3.96 15.49
CA LEU A 350 8.55 -3.82 14.03
C LEU A 350 7.11 -3.81 13.56
N TYR A 351 6.77 -2.80 12.75
CA TYR A 351 5.40 -2.52 12.35
C TYR A 351 5.30 -2.23 10.85
N GLY A 352 4.28 -2.81 10.21
CA GLY A 352 3.88 -2.53 8.84
C GLY A 352 2.38 -2.29 8.73
N GLY A 353 1.93 -1.81 7.58
CA GLY A 353 0.51 -1.69 7.29
C GLY A 353 0.04 -0.27 6.95
N PRO A 354 -1.23 -0.12 6.58
CA PRO A 354 -1.77 1.12 6.02
C PRO A 354 -1.64 2.34 6.94
N TRP A 355 -1.83 2.16 8.24
CA TRP A 355 -1.71 3.25 9.20
C TRP A 355 -0.26 3.72 9.37
N ILE A 356 0.70 2.81 9.32
CA ILE A 356 2.14 3.15 9.35
C ILE A 356 2.49 4.02 8.14
N GLU A 357 2.00 3.66 6.97
CA GLU A 357 2.22 4.45 5.76
C GLU A 357 1.53 5.84 5.81
N ASP A 358 0.40 5.94 6.49
CA ASP A 358 -0.26 7.24 6.76
C ASP A 358 0.57 8.11 7.71
N VAL A 359 1.18 7.53 8.73
CA VAL A 359 2.09 8.24 9.65
C VAL A 359 3.33 8.73 8.92
N ILE A 360 3.93 7.89 8.07
CA ILE A 360 5.07 8.28 7.23
C ILE A 360 4.68 9.43 6.28
N ALA A 361 3.51 9.34 5.65
CA ALA A 361 3.03 10.40 4.77
C ALA A 361 2.77 11.71 5.52
N ALA A 362 2.22 11.65 6.73
CA ALA A 362 2.02 12.83 7.58
C ALA A 362 3.35 13.49 7.92
N SER A 363 4.34 12.71 8.36
CA SER A 363 5.68 13.24 8.67
C SER A 363 6.36 13.86 7.44
N ARG A 364 6.25 13.22 6.26
CA ARG A 364 6.75 13.82 5.02
C ARG A 364 6.10 15.17 4.71
N MET A 365 4.78 15.26 4.92
CA MET A 365 4.05 16.51 4.69
C MET A 365 4.44 17.62 5.67
N GLU A 366 4.74 17.31 6.92
CA GLU A 366 5.26 18.29 7.90
C GLU A 366 6.58 18.94 7.44
N HIS A 367 7.40 18.22 6.66
CA HIS A 367 8.69 18.70 6.15
C HIS A 367 8.62 19.16 4.67
N CYS A 368 7.43 19.13 4.05
CA CYS A 368 7.24 19.49 2.66
C CYS A 368 6.75 20.93 2.53
N SER A 369 7.54 21.79 1.89
CA SER A 369 7.14 23.18 1.61
C SER A 369 5.90 23.30 0.73
N GLU A 370 5.56 22.23 0.00
CA GLU A 370 4.43 22.17 -0.94
C GLU A 370 3.28 21.29 -0.40
N ALA A 371 3.25 21.04 0.90
CA ALA A 371 2.25 20.15 1.51
C ALA A 371 0.79 20.61 1.29
N GLU A 372 0.59 21.91 1.15
CA GLU A 372 -0.73 22.51 0.88
C GLU A 372 -1.33 22.06 -0.46
N LEU A 373 -0.49 21.65 -1.41
CA LEU A 373 -0.93 21.21 -2.73
C LEU A 373 -1.34 19.73 -2.79
N CYS A 374 -1.11 18.96 -1.70
CA CYS A 374 -1.32 17.52 -1.67
C CYS A 374 -2.31 17.10 -0.59
N LEU A 375 -3.04 16.01 -0.84
CA LEU A 375 -3.69 15.24 0.21
C LEU A 375 -2.71 14.25 0.83
N ARG A 376 -2.93 13.86 2.09
CA ARG A 376 -2.13 12.82 2.76
C ARG A 376 -2.18 11.49 2.00
N SER A 377 -3.36 11.11 1.49
CA SER A 377 -3.54 9.92 0.65
C SER A 377 -2.70 9.95 -0.62
N GLU A 378 -2.56 11.11 -1.26
CA GLU A 378 -1.70 11.27 -2.44
C GLU A 378 -0.23 11.16 -2.08
N CYS A 379 0.20 11.80 -0.99
CA CYS A 379 1.58 11.70 -0.52
C CYS A 379 1.92 10.24 -0.19
N ARG A 380 1.01 9.52 0.48
CA ARG A 380 1.13 8.08 0.75
C ARG A 380 1.22 7.28 -0.55
N ALA A 381 0.27 7.44 -1.46
CA ALA A 381 0.23 6.70 -2.73
C ALA A 381 1.51 6.92 -3.56
N ARG A 382 1.99 8.16 -3.65
CA ARG A 382 3.25 8.49 -4.34
C ARG A 382 4.47 7.90 -3.65
N GLY A 383 4.48 7.85 -2.32
CA GLY A 383 5.55 7.23 -1.53
C GLY A 383 5.62 5.71 -1.70
N LEU A 384 4.47 5.06 -1.87
CA LEU A 384 4.35 3.63 -2.11
C LEU A 384 4.64 3.24 -3.57
N ALA A 385 4.52 4.19 -4.51
CA ALA A 385 4.70 3.91 -5.92
C ALA A 385 6.14 3.52 -6.24
N THR A 386 6.30 2.42 -6.98
CA THR A 386 7.58 1.95 -7.52
C THR A 386 7.90 2.61 -8.86
N SER A 387 6.87 2.99 -9.64
CA SER A 387 7.06 3.63 -10.94
C SER A 387 7.23 5.14 -10.84
N PRO A 388 8.02 5.76 -11.73
CA PRO A 388 8.08 7.21 -11.85
C PRO A 388 6.70 7.84 -12.14
N SER A 389 5.86 7.16 -12.94
CA SER A 389 4.51 7.63 -13.26
C SER A 389 3.61 7.72 -12.03
N GLY A 390 3.72 6.78 -11.10
CA GLY A 390 2.96 6.81 -9.83
C GLY A 390 3.39 7.92 -8.87
N ARG A 391 4.51 8.60 -9.15
CA ARG A 391 5.06 9.72 -8.36
C ARG A 391 4.80 11.08 -8.99
N LEU A 392 4.17 11.11 -10.16
CA LEU A 392 3.84 12.35 -10.85
C LEU A 392 3.02 13.28 -9.94
N GLY A 393 3.28 14.58 -10.08
CA GLY A 393 2.64 15.61 -9.27
C GLY A 393 3.24 15.78 -7.86
N CYS A 394 4.31 15.06 -7.50
CA CYS A 394 5.10 15.40 -6.33
C CYS A 394 6.14 16.46 -6.67
N HIS A 395 6.06 17.63 -6.02
CA HIS A 395 6.99 18.74 -6.24
C HIS A 395 8.32 18.55 -5.48
N LYS A 396 8.38 17.62 -4.52
CA LYS A 396 9.56 17.30 -3.72
C LYS A 396 9.83 15.79 -3.73
N PRO A 397 10.18 15.19 -4.88
CA PRO A 397 10.30 13.74 -5.05
C PRO A 397 11.37 13.12 -4.13
N LEU A 398 12.38 13.86 -3.72
CA LEU A 398 13.39 13.38 -2.78
C LEU A 398 12.80 13.05 -1.39
N LEU A 399 11.76 13.76 -0.96
CA LEU A 399 11.08 13.45 0.30
C LEU A 399 10.30 12.12 0.24
N LEU A 400 9.95 11.63 -0.94
CA LEU A 400 9.30 10.32 -1.07
C LEU A 400 10.25 9.17 -0.73
N GLU A 401 11.55 9.40 -0.82
CA GLU A 401 12.58 8.43 -0.45
C GLU A 401 12.93 8.50 1.06
N ALA A 402 12.71 9.64 1.68
CA ALA A 402 12.87 9.78 3.12
C ALA A 402 11.69 9.11 3.84
N VAL A 403 11.97 8.12 4.68
CA VAL A 403 10.91 7.47 5.45
C VAL A 403 10.46 8.38 6.58
N LEU A 404 11.38 8.95 7.31
CA LEU A 404 11.11 9.92 8.37
C LEU A 404 12.30 10.88 8.42
N PRO A 405 12.15 12.14 8.02
CA PRO A 405 13.23 13.09 8.10
C PRO A 405 13.61 13.35 9.56
N GLU A 406 14.90 13.35 9.84
CA GLU A 406 15.40 13.71 11.18
C GLU A 406 15.02 15.16 11.47
N ARG A 407 14.48 15.41 12.67
CA ARG A 407 14.21 16.77 13.13
C ARG A 407 15.57 17.48 13.31
N GLY A 408 15.96 18.32 12.36
CA GLY A 408 17.09 19.22 12.56
C GLY A 408 18.21 19.16 11.52
N SER A 409 17.94 18.81 10.27
CA SER A 409 18.86 19.07 9.14
C SER A 409 18.37 20.21 8.27
#